data_601807cccd62ec31f4c054b52ea7a6f6
#
_entry.id   601807cccd62ec31f4c054b52ea7a6f6
#
_cell.length_a   1.000
_cell.length_b   1.000
_cell.length_c   1.000
_cell.angle_alpha   90.00
_cell.angle_beta   90.00
_cell.angle_gamma   90.00
#
_symmetry.space_group_name_H-M   'P 1'
#
loop_
_entity.id
_entity.type
_entity.pdbx_description
1 polymer ?
#
loop_
_entity_poly.entity_id
_entity_poly.type
_entity_poly.pdbx_seq_one_letter_code
_entity_poly.pdbx_strand_id
1 'polypeptide(L)'
;MEKIRRNERMCVILRILSGTPGKMVTLNRFCELFGAAKSTVSEDVDALRKVARDFDLGEIESVTGAAGGVLFRPKRRRESSLAYIRELCETLSGTERVLPGDYLYYSDILSAPEIVNRMGEILATEFVAGQPDFVLTMETKGIPVAFATANALGVPLVIARHSSKVYEGSAVNINYVSGSGNIESMSLSRRAVKEHQRALIVDDFLRGGGTARGMVDLMREFNVNVLGLAFVMATKTPEKKRISGEKSLMTLEVTGGDSPEALVRPSAWLEETR
;
A
#
# COMPACT_ATOMS: atom_id res chain seq x y z
N MET A 1 17.11 -38.29 -6.09
CA MET A 1 17.18 -36.95 -5.48
C MET A 1 17.48 -37.11 -3.99
N GLU A 2 18.44 -36.36 -3.47
CA GLU A 2 18.74 -36.31 -2.04
C GLU A 2 17.51 -35.85 -1.27
N LYS A 3 17.25 -36.44 -0.11
CA LYS A 3 16.06 -36.12 0.69
C LYS A 3 16.19 -34.68 1.24
N ILE A 4 15.37 -33.76 0.78
CA ILE A 4 15.35 -32.36 1.22
C ILE A 4 15.00 -32.31 2.72
N ARG A 5 15.83 -31.64 3.51
CA ARG A 5 15.65 -31.53 4.97
C ARG A 5 14.51 -30.56 5.30
N ARG A 6 13.93 -30.69 6.50
CA ARG A 6 12.81 -29.85 6.94
C ARG A 6 13.10 -28.35 6.88
N ASN A 7 14.26 -27.94 7.38
CA ASN A 7 14.68 -26.52 7.36
C ASN A 7 14.82 -25.97 5.92
N GLU A 8 15.34 -26.78 4.98
CA GLU A 8 15.47 -26.40 3.58
C GLU A 8 14.09 -26.22 2.95
N ARG A 9 13.16 -27.15 3.18
CA ARG A 9 11.78 -27.03 2.70
C ARG A 9 11.11 -25.76 3.26
N MET A 10 11.24 -25.50 4.57
CA MET A 10 10.68 -24.31 5.21
C MET A 10 11.23 -23.00 4.60
N CYS A 11 12.53 -22.93 4.35
CA CYS A 11 13.13 -21.75 3.68
C CYS A 11 12.55 -21.56 2.27
N VAL A 12 12.39 -22.63 1.49
CA VAL A 12 11.85 -22.54 0.13
C VAL A 12 10.36 -22.17 0.16
N ILE A 13 9.56 -22.77 1.05
CA ILE A 13 8.15 -22.42 1.22
C ILE A 13 8.02 -20.92 1.55
N LEU A 14 8.74 -20.45 2.56
CA LEU A 14 8.69 -19.05 2.99
C LEU A 14 9.09 -18.12 1.84
N ARG A 15 10.16 -18.45 1.12
CA ARG A 15 10.63 -17.62 -0.02
C ARG A 15 9.61 -17.56 -1.16
N ILE A 16 8.94 -18.66 -1.48
CA ILE A 16 7.91 -18.71 -2.52
C ILE A 16 6.70 -17.88 -2.08
N LEU A 17 6.20 -18.10 -0.86
CA LEU A 17 5.02 -17.41 -0.34
C LEU A 17 5.26 -15.91 -0.17
N SER A 18 6.38 -15.50 0.42
CA SER A 18 6.73 -14.08 0.59
C SER A 18 7.04 -13.36 -0.73
N GLY A 19 7.49 -14.10 -1.75
CA GLY A 19 7.74 -13.55 -3.08
C GLY A 19 6.47 -13.32 -3.91
N THR A 20 5.34 -13.85 -3.47
CA THR A 20 4.03 -13.69 -4.13
C THR A 20 2.91 -13.42 -3.12
N PRO A 21 2.96 -12.28 -2.39
CA PRO A 21 1.96 -11.96 -1.38
C PRO A 21 0.54 -12.00 -1.95
N GLY A 22 -0.42 -12.43 -1.14
CA GLY A 22 -1.83 -12.51 -1.53
C GLY A 22 -2.16 -13.60 -2.56
N LYS A 23 -1.18 -14.24 -3.17
CA LYS A 23 -1.41 -15.31 -4.14
C LYS A 23 -1.42 -16.68 -3.47
N MET A 24 -2.46 -17.44 -3.74
CA MET A 24 -2.59 -18.81 -3.23
C MET A 24 -1.61 -19.76 -3.94
N VAL A 25 -0.90 -20.56 -3.16
CA VAL A 25 -0.06 -21.66 -3.60
C VAL A 25 -0.63 -22.96 -3.05
N THR A 26 -0.92 -23.93 -3.91
CA THR A 26 -1.47 -25.22 -3.48
C THR A 26 -0.44 -26.05 -2.73
N LEU A 27 -0.87 -26.82 -1.73
CA LEU A 27 0.05 -27.75 -1.03
C LEU A 27 0.64 -28.79 -1.98
N ASN A 28 -0.11 -29.22 -3.00
CA ASN A 28 0.37 -30.17 -3.99
C ASN A 28 1.61 -29.67 -4.74
N ARG A 29 1.67 -28.37 -5.07
CA ARG A 29 2.88 -27.77 -5.68
C ARG A 29 4.12 -27.97 -4.83
N PHE A 30 4.01 -27.85 -3.52
CA PHE A 30 5.12 -28.10 -2.59
C PHE A 30 5.43 -29.59 -2.45
N CYS A 31 4.39 -30.46 -2.45
CA CYS A 31 4.58 -31.91 -2.44
C CYS A 31 5.39 -32.36 -3.66
N GLU A 32 5.04 -31.90 -4.85
CA GLU A 32 5.75 -32.20 -6.09
C GLU A 32 7.17 -31.64 -6.07
N LEU A 33 7.35 -30.40 -5.60
CA LEU A 33 8.67 -29.74 -5.53
C LEU A 33 9.65 -30.48 -4.63
N PHE A 34 9.16 -31.04 -3.50
CA PHE A 34 10.02 -31.67 -2.49
C PHE A 34 10.00 -33.20 -2.52
N GLY A 35 9.12 -33.83 -3.30
CA GLY A 35 8.87 -35.27 -3.21
C GLY A 35 8.36 -35.68 -1.83
N ALA A 36 7.57 -34.82 -1.15
CA ALA A 36 7.14 -35.02 0.23
C ALA A 36 5.63 -35.26 0.33
N ALA A 37 5.19 -35.98 1.35
CA ALA A 37 3.78 -36.18 1.61
C ALA A 37 3.07 -34.88 2.03
N LYS A 38 1.77 -34.78 1.73
CA LYS A 38 0.96 -33.60 2.05
C LYS A 38 0.92 -33.29 3.55
N SER A 39 0.91 -34.30 4.42
CA SER A 39 1.01 -34.15 5.88
C SER A 39 2.30 -33.44 6.28
N THR A 40 3.43 -33.88 5.71
CA THR A 40 4.75 -33.27 5.97
C THR A 40 4.81 -31.80 5.57
N VAL A 41 4.28 -31.49 4.39
CA VAL A 41 4.21 -30.09 3.91
C VAL A 41 3.28 -29.25 4.80
N SER A 42 2.14 -29.82 5.23
CA SER A 42 1.22 -29.14 6.14
C SER A 42 1.87 -28.79 7.49
N GLU A 43 2.62 -29.74 8.08
CA GLU A 43 3.37 -29.52 9.32
C GLU A 43 4.46 -28.43 9.17
N ASP A 44 5.13 -28.39 8.02
CA ASP A 44 6.13 -27.37 7.72
C ASP A 44 5.47 -25.98 7.61
N VAL A 45 4.30 -25.89 6.96
CA VAL A 45 3.51 -24.66 6.85
C VAL A 45 3.00 -24.20 8.23
N ASP A 46 2.54 -25.12 9.09
CA ASP A 46 2.07 -24.76 10.43
C ASP A 46 3.21 -24.23 11.32
N ALA A 47 4.41 -24.80 11.18
CA ALA A 47 5.59 -24.26 11.85
C ALA A 47 5.96 -22.86 11.35
N LEU A 48 5.92 -22.65 10.04
CA LEU A 48 6.17 -21.33 9.44
C LEU A 48 5.12 -20.28 9.83
N ARG A 49 3.85 -20.68 9.96
CA ARG A 49 2.77 -19.81 10.44
C ARG A 49 3.06 -19.29 11.84
N LYS A 50 3.54 -20.15 12.72
CA LYS A 50 3.96 -19.75 14.06
C LYS A 50 5.13 -18.75 14.01
N VAL A 51 6.18 -19.06 13.27
CA VAL A 51 7.36 -18.19 13.11
C VAL A 51 6.96 -16.83 12.54
N ALA A 52 6.17 -16.81 11.46
CA ALA A 52 5.74 -15.57 10.84
C ALA A 52 4.99 -14.66 11.83
N ARG A 53 4.13 -15.25 12.66
CA ARG A 53 3.39 -14.51 13.70
C ARG A 53 4.29 -14.06 14.84
N ASP A 54 5.13 -14.93 15.36
CA ASP A 54 5.96 -14.65 16.54
C ASP A 54 6.97 -13.51 16.26
N PHE A 55 7.50 -13.45 15.04
CA PHE A 55 8.49 -12.46 14.59
C PHE A 55 7.92 -11.29 13.78
N ASP A 56 6.58 -11.12 13.74
CA ASP A 56 5.90 -10.05 12.99
C ASP A 56 6.34 -9.97 11.51
N LEU A 57 6.53 -11.13 10.88
CA LEU A 57 6.89 -11.19 9.46
C LEU A 57 5.67 -11.09 8.54
N GLY A 58 4.50 -11.47 9.05
CA GLY A 58 3.24 -11.52 8.33
C GLY A 58 2.35 -12.67 8.79
N GLU A 59 1.37 -13.00 7.97
CA GLU A 59 0.39 -14.05 8.26
C GLU A 59 0.34 -15.06 7.12
N ILE A 60 0.40 -16.37 7.45
CA ILE A 60 0.20 -17.45 6.49
C ILE A 60 -1.22 -17.99 6.70
N GLU A 61 -2.09 -17.75 5.71
CA GLU A 61 -3.49 -18.19 5.72
C GLU A 61 -3.66 -19.49 4.94
N SER A 62 -4.56 -20.35 5.43
CA SER A 62 -5.02 -21.52 4.67
C SER A 62 -6.33 -21.21 3.96
N VAL A 63 -6.38 -21.51 2.67
CA VAL A 63 -7.59 -21.43 1.87
C VAL A 63 -8.13 -22.86 1.72
N THR A 64 -9.32 -23.11 2.23
CA THR A 64 -9.98 -24.42 2.18
C THR A 64 -10.70 -24.61 0.83
N GLY A 65 -10.90 -25.88 0.43
CA GLY A 65 -11.64 -26.24 -0.79
C GLY A 65 -10.87 -27.20 -1.69
N ALA A 66 -11.48 -27.64 -2.80
CA ALA A 66 -10.89 -28.60 -3.73
C ALA A 66 -9.55 -28.13 -4.33
N ALA A 67 -9.44 -26.84 -4.59
CA ALA A 67 -8.21 -26.17 -5.03
C ALA A 67 -7.51 -25.41 -3.87
N GLY A 68 -7.69 -25.85 -2.64
CA GLY A 68 -7.17 -25.21 -1.45
C GLY A 68 -5.64 -25.17 -1.39
N GLY A 69 -5.13 -24.20 -0.63
CA GLY A 69 -3.70 -23.97 -0.51
C GLY A 69 -3.38 -23.03 0.63
N VAL A 70 -2.27 -22.36 0.50
CA VAL A 70 -1.79 -21.37 1.47
C VAL A 70 -1.38 -20.10 0.75
N LEU A 71 -1.52 -18.98 1.42
CA LEU A 71 -1.04 -17.68 0.94
C LEU A 71 -0.35 -16.93 2.07
N PHE A 72 0.50 -16.00 1.72
CA PHE A 72 1.18 -15.12 2.66
C PHE A 72 0.65 -13.70 2.50
N ARG A 73 0.36 -13.07 3.64
CA ARG A 73 0.07 -11.63 3.71
C ARG A 73 1.12 -10.96 4.59
N PRO A 74 1.81 -9.91 4.13
CA PRO A 74 2.74 -9.14 4.94
C PRO A 74 1.99 -8.23 5.92
N LYS A 75 1.13 -8.85 6.74
CA LYS A 75 0.33 -8.16 7.74
C LYS A 75 1.19 -7.85 8.96
N ARG A 76 1.19 -6.59 9.36
CA ARG A 76 1.99 -6.09 10.48
C ARG A 76 1.15 -5.87 11.73
N ARG A 77 1.76 -6.10 12.89
CA ARG A 77 1.14 -5.74 14.16
C ARG A 77 1.03 -4.23 14.27
N ARG A 78 -0.01 -3.77 14.92
CA ARG A 78 -0.28 -2.35 15.08
C ARG A 78 0.82 -1.65 15.89
N GLU A 79 1.25 -2.29 16.98
CA GLU A 79 2.30 -1.76 17.86
C GLU A 79 3.62 -1.55 17.09
N SER A 80 4.04 -2.53 16.30
CA SER A 80 5.25 -2.43 15.49
C SER A 80 5.10 -1.41 14.37
N SER A 81 3.90 -1.28 13.80
CA SER A 81 3.59 -0.27 12.79
C SER A 81 3.65 1.13 13.38
N LEU A 82 3.05 1.34 14.55
CA LEU A 82 3.06 2.63 15.24
C LEU A 82 4.48 3.03 15.67
N ALA A 83 5.26 2.09 16.22
CA ALA A 83 6.65 2.34 16.60
C ALA A 83 7.47 2.79 15.39
N TYR A 84 7.35 2.08 14.27
CA TYR A 84 8.04 2.43 13.03
C TYR A 84 7.62 3.80 12.49
N ILE A 85 6.33 4.12 12.49
CA ILE A 85 5.85 5.42 12.03
C ILE A 85 6.32 6.55 12.96
N ARG A 86 6.47 6.32 14.26
CA ARG A 86 7.04 7.30 15.19
C ARG A 86 8.49 7.63 14.87
N GLU A 87 9.34 6.63 14.62
CA GLU A 87 10.73 6.84 14.18
C GLU A 87 10.79 7.65 12.88
N LEU A 88 9.89 7.35 11.95
CA LEU A 88 9.81 8.07 10.68
C LEU A 88 9.34 9.52 10.88
N CYS A 89 8.41 9.77 11.80
CA CYS A 89 7.98 11.11 12.16
C CYS A 89 9.12 11.93 12.78
N GLU A 90 9.94 11.34 13.66
CA GLU A 90 11.12 11.98 14.23
C GLU A 90 12.12 12.37 13.13
N THR A 91 12.37 11.46 12.18
CA THR A 91 13.26 11.70 11.03
C THR A 91 12.77 12.84 10.13
N LEU A 92 11.46 13.00 9.99
CA LEU A 92 10.81 13.98 9.10
C LEU A 92 10.52 15.32 9.78
N SER A 93 10.62 15.40 11.10
CA SER A 93 10.38 16.63 11.86
C SER A 93 11.62 17.52 11.91
N GLY A 94 11.42 18.82 12.12
CA GLY A 94 12.48 19.81 12.28
C GLY A 94 12.50 20.87 11.18
N THR A 95 13.47 21.79 11.28
CA THR A 95 13.63 22.93 10.36
C THR A 95 14.36 22.56 9.08
N GLU A 96 15.26 21.59 9.13
CA GLU A 96 16.14 21.21 7.99
C GLU A 96 15.40 20.64 6.80
N ARG A 97 14.19 20.12 7.01
CA ARG A 97 13.35 19.53 5.97
C ARG A 97 12.32 20.47 5.39
N VAL A 98 12.20 21.68 5.93
CA VAL A 98 11.27 22.69 5.41
C VAL A 98 11.91 23.44 4.25
N LEU A 99 11.26 23.40 3.10
CA LEU A 99 11.64 24.12 1.89
C LEU A 99 10.85 25.43 1.77
N PRO A 100 11.33 26.41 0.98
CA PRO A 100 10.61 27.66 0.72
C PRO A 100 9.17 27.41 0.28
N GLY A 101 8.21 28.12 0.87
CA GLY A 101 6.77 27.96 0.63
C GLY A 101 6.13 26.89 1.48
N ASP A 102 6.73 26.54 2.62
CA ASP A 102 6.23 25.58 3.62
C ASP A 102 6.06 24.15 3.06
N TYR A 103 6.93 23.79 2.11
CA TYR A 103 6.99 22.41 1.60
C TYR A 103 7.92 21.56 2.45
N LEU A 104 7.54 20.29 2.67
CA LEU A 104 8.40 19.31 3.31
C LEU A 104 9.25 18.57 2.27
N TYR A 105 10.54 18.44 2.51
CA TYR A 105 11.41 17.54 1.77
C TYR A 105 11.33 16.13 2.36
N TYR A 106 10.82 15.18 1.56
CA TYR A 106 10.66 13.75 1.92
C TYR A 106 10.89 12.81 0.73
N SER A 107 11.47 13.31 -0.34
CA SER A 107 11.73 12.50 -1.54
C SER A 107 12.72 11.37 -1.29
N ASP A 108 13.67 11.56 -0.36
CA ASP A 108 14.58 10.54 0.11
C ASP A 108 13.85 9.35 0.75
N ILE A 109 12.81 9.61 1.53
CA ILE A 109 11.94 8.59 2.15
C ILE A 109 11.21 7.78 1.08
N LEU A 110 10.62 8.46 0.07
CA LEU A 110 9.90 7.80 -1.02
C LEU A 110 10.83 7.07 -2.01
N SER A 111 12.13 7.31 -1.94
CA SER A 111 13.12 6.65 -2.78
C SER A 111 13.84 5.49 -2.07
N ALA A 112 13.61 5.30 -0.78
CA ALA A 112 14.22 4.23 0.01
C ALA A 112 13.32 2.97 -0.02
N PRO A 113 13.72 1.88 -0.71
CA PRO A 113 12.85 0.72 -0.91
C PRO A 113 12.38 0.06 0.40
N GLU A 114 13.23 -0.01 1.42
CA GLU A 114 12.91 -0.57 2.72
C GLU A 114 11.82 0.24 3.45
N ILE A 115 11.89 1.56 3.36
CA ILE A 115 10.89 2.46 3.97
C ILE A 115 9.56 2.35 3.23
N VAL A 116 9.62 2.45 1.91
CA VAL A 116 8.43 2.39 1.04
C VAL A 116 7.71 1.05 1.17
N ASN A 117 8.45 -0.06 1.20
CA ASN A 117 7.86 -1.39 1.40
C ASN A 117 7.16 -1.48 2.77
N ARG A 118 7.80 -0.99 3.83
CA ARG A 118 7.21 -1.01 5.18
C ARG A 118 5.94 -0.17 5.26
N MET A 119 5.94 1.04 4.69
CA MET A 119 4.73 1.88 4.61
C MET A 119 3.63 1.19 3.80
N GLY A 120 3.97 0.59 2.66
CA GLY A 120 3.02 -0.15 1.83
C GLY A 120 2.39 -1.35 2.55
N GLU A 121 3.16 -2.11 3.34
CA GLU A 121 2.66 -3.22 4.17
C GLU A 121 1.69 -2.74 5.27
N ILE A 122 1.98 -1.59 5.90
CA ILE A 122 1.10 -0.99 6.92
C ILE A 122 -0.23 -0.57 6.30
N LEU A 123 -0.19 0.12 5.16
CA LEU A 123 -1.41 0.50 4.43
C LEU A 123 -2.18 -0.74 3.95
N ALA A 124 -1.50 -1.72 3.37
CA ALA A 124 -2.13 -2.97 2.92
C ALA A 124 -2.83 -3.70 4.07
N THR A 125 -2.23 -3.74 5.26
CA THR A 125 -2.81 -4.36 6.45
C THR A 125 -4.17 -3.75 6.81
N GLU A 126 -4.32 -2.44 6.68
CA GLU A 126 -5.56 -1.73 7.02
C GLU A 126 -6.69 -2.00 6.02
N PHE A 127 -6.37 -2.21 4.73
CA PHE A 127 -7.37 -2.33 3.68
C PHE A 127 -7.57 -3.75 3.14
N VAL A 128 -6.80 -4.74 3.61
CA VAL A 128 -6.88 -6.12 3.11
C VAL A 128 -8.27 -6.75 3.27
N ALA A 129 -8.98 -6.42 4.33
CA ALA A 129 -10.34 -6.94 4.60
C ALA A 129 -11.36 -6.51 3.53
N GLY A 130 -11.17 -5.34 2.91
CA GLY A 130 -11.99 -4.85 1.81
C GLY A 130 -11.78 -5.60 0.50
N GLN A 131 -10.72 -6.39 0.39
CA GLN A 131 -10.34 -7.15 -0.81
C GLN A 131 -10.32 -6.29 -2.07
N PRO A 132 -9.48 -5.27 -2.17
CA PRO A 132 -9.36 -4.47 -3.37
C PRO A 132 -8.91 -5.33 -4.55
N ASP A 133 -9.43 -5.03 -5.74
CA ASP A 133 -9.05 -5.72 -6.98
C ASP A 133 -7.82 -5.09 -7.63
N PHE A 134 -7.54 -3.83 -7.29
CA PHE A 134 -6.33 -3.09 -7.70
C PHE A 134 -6.08 -1.87 -6.80
N VAL A 135 -4.86 -1.35 -6.87
CA VAL A 135 -4.47 -0.06 -6.28
C VAL A 135 -4.42 0.97 -7.40
N LEU A 136 -5.00 2.16 -7.16
CA LEU A 136 -4.93 3.31 -8.06
C LEU A 136 -4.03 4.39 -7.44
N THR A 137 -3.17 5.00 -8.24
CA THR A 137 -2.40 6.18 -7.88
C THR A 137 -2.34 7.19 -9.03
N MET A 138 -1.92 8.41 -8.71
CA MET A 138 -1.58 9.42 -9.72
C MET A 138 -0.06 9.49 -9.92
N GLU A 139 0.39 9.70 -11.17
CA GLU A 139 1.79 10.02 -11.40
C GLU A 139 2.14 11.34 -10.67
N THR A 140 3.31 11.48 -9.96
CA THR A 140 4.50 10.64 -10.04
C THR A 140 4.93 10.10 -8.66
N LYS A 141 4.89 10.92 -7.60
CA LYS A 141 5.50 10.63 -6.29
C LYS A 141 4.77 9.54 -5.51
N GLY A 142 3.45 9.35 -5.71
CA GLY A 142 2.69 8.28 -5.09
C GLY A 142 3.01 6.88 -5.61
N ILE A 143 3.64 6.77 -6.80
CA ILE A 143 3.90 5.47 -7.44
C ILE A 143 4.67 4.49 -6.55
N PRO A 144 5.79 4.86 -5.87
CA PRO A 144 6.53 3.90 -5.07
C PRO A 144 5.70 3.27 -3.95
N VAL A 145 5.01 4.07 -3.15
CA VAL A 145 4.18 3.56 -2.04
C VAL A 145 2.95 2.81 -2.53
N ALA A 146 2.32 3.26 -3.62
CA ALA A 146 1.21 2.56 -4.24
C ALA A 146 1.64 1.20 -4.80
N PHE A 147 2.82 1.10 -5.41
CA PHE A 147 3.40 -0.16 -5.87
C PHE A 147 3.66 -1.12 -4.70
N ALA A 148 4.27 -0.63 -3.62
CA ALA A 148 4.53 -1.43 -2.43
C ALA A 148 3.22 -1.93 -1.79
N THR A 149 2.19 -1.07 -1.71
CA THR A 149 0.86 -1.44 -1.20
C THR A 149 0.19 -2.48 -2.11
N ALA A 150 0.23 -2.29 -3.43
CA ALA A 150 -0.31 -3.24 -4.40
C ALA A 150 0.39 -4.61 -4.32
N ASN A 151 1.72 -4.60 -4.19
CA ASN A 151 2.52 -5.81 -3.99
C ASN A 151 2.13 -6.54 -2.69
N ALA A 152 1.99 -5.82 -1.58
CA ALA A 152 1.61 -6.40 -0.29
C ALA A 152 0.18 -6.98 -0.31
N LEU A 153 -0.74 -6.37 -1.06
CA LEU A 153 -2.10 -6.88 -1.29
C LEU A 153 -2.15 -8.03 -2.31
N GLY A 154 -1.13 -8.16 -3.17
CA GLY A 154 -1.10 -9.14 -4.26
C GLY A 154 -2.01 -8.76 -5.45
N VAL A 155 -2.25 -7.47 -5.67
CA VAL A 155 -3.12 -6.93 -6.70
C VAL A 155 -2.36 -6.04 -7.69
N PRO A 156 -2.90 -5.78 -8.90
CA PRO A 156 -2.28 -4.86 -9.85
C PRO A 156 -2.21 -3.41 -9.33
N LEU A 157 -1.19 -2.68 -9.80
CA LEU A 157 -1.14 -1.22 -9.72
C LEU A 157 -1.67 -0.61 -11.01
N VAL A 158 -2.55 0.38 -10.89
CA VAL A 158 -3.08 1.22 -11.97
C VAL A 158 -2.61 2.65 -11.72
N ILE A 159 -2.08 3.30 -12.76
CA ILE A 159 -1.53 4.65 -12.67
C ILE A 159 -2.33 5.58 -13.56
N ALA A 160 -3.04 6.54 -12.96
CA ALA A 160 -3.62 7.67 -13.68
C ALA A 160 -2.53 8.69 -14.02
N ARG A 161 -2.66 9.36 -15.16
CA ARG A 161 -1.64 10.27 -15.70
C ARG A 161 -2.23 11.66 -15.94
N HIS A 162 -1.39 12.66 -16.05
CA HIS A 162 -1.81 14.01 -16.45
C HIS A 162 -2.25 14.09 -17.92
N SER A 163 -1.76 13.18 -18.77
CA SER A 163 -2.12 13.13 -20.19
C SER A 163 -2.17 11.69 -20.70
N SER A 164 -3.10 11.43 -21.62
CA SER A 164 -3.17 10.15 -22.34
C SER A 164 -1.95 9.96 -23.23
N LYS A 165 -1.54 8.69 -23.38
CA LYS A 165 -0.46 8.32 -24.30
C LYS A 165 -1.03 7.50 -25.45
N VAL A 166 -0.58 7.77 -26.66
CA VAL A 166 -1.08 7.15 -27.90
C VAL A 166 -1.01 5.61 -27.81
N TYR A 167 0.04 5.07 -27.19
CA TYR A 167 0.24 3.62 -27.07
C TYR A 167 -0.68 2.96 -26.02
N GLU A 168 -1.40 3.73 -25.20
CA GLU A 168 -2.38 3.20 -24.21
C GLU A 168 -3.79 3.06 -24.82
N GLY A 169 -4.00 3.55 -26.06
CA GLY A 169 -5.28 3.49 -26.77
C GLY A 169 -6.27 4.54 -26.26
N SER A 170 -7.58 4.25 -26.39
CA SER A 170 -8.62 5.18 -25.95
C SER A 170 -8.62 5.35 -24.44
N ALA A 171 -8.72 6.58 -23.98
CA ALA A 171 -8.68 6.95 -22.57
C ALA A 171 -9.95 7.73 -22.15
N VAL A 172 -10.26 7.67 -20.86
CA VAL A 172 -11.16 8.60 -20.20
C VAL A 172 -10.32 9.73 -19.64
N ASN A 173 -10.73 10.97 -19.89
CA ASN A 173 -10.09 12.16 -19.38
C ASN A 173 -11.10 12.93 -18.53
N ILE A 174 -10.68 13.37 -17.36
CA ILE A 174 -11.44 14.27 -16.51
C ILE A 174 -10.59 15.50 -16.17
N ASN A 175 -11.27 16.61 -15.89
CA ASN A 175 -10.63 17.78 -15.32
C ASN A 175 -10.94 17.86 -13.83
N TYR A 176 -9.96 18.22 -13.03
CA TYR A 176 -10.12 18.38 -11.59
C TYR A 176 -9.40 19.65 -11.10
N VAL A 177 -9.78 20.13 -9.93
CA VAL A 177 -9.11 21.27 -9.30
C VAL A 177 -8.08 20.74 -8.32
N SER A 178 -6.80 20.95 -8.63
CA SER A 178 -5.67 20.52 -7.81
C SER A 178 -5.60 21.19 -6.43
N GLY A 179 -4.68 20.75 -5.60
CA GLY A 179 -4.45 21.34 -4.28
C GLY A 179 -3.97 22.80 -4.32
N SER A 180 -3.38 23.24 -5.44
CA SER A 180 -2.98 24.63 -5.73
C SER A 180 -4.11 25.50 -6.27
N GLY A 181 -5.30 24.93 -6.52
CA GLY A 181 -6.44 25.64 -7.10
C GLY A 181 -6.46 25.70 -8.64
N ASN A 182 -5.47 25.11 -9.31
CA ASN A 182 -5.40 25.05 -10.76
C ASN A 182 -6.31 23.94 -11.31
N ILE A 183 -6.84 24.17 -12.51
CA ILE A 183 -7.53 23.11 -13.27
C ILE A 183 -6.46 22.25 -13.94
N GLU A 184 -6.46 20.97 -13.60
CA GLU A 184 -5.56 19.96 -14.16
C GLU A 184 -6.37 18.84 -14.80
N SER A 185 -5.75 18.06 -15.68
CA SER A 185 -6.36 16.89 -16.32
C SER A 185 -5.82 15.61 -15.72
N MET A 186 -6.68 14.59 -15.68
CA MET A 186 -6.34 13.23 -15.29
C MET A 186 -6.87 12.27 -16.36
N SER A 187 -6.04 11.33 -16.77
CA SER A 187 -6.31 10.41 -17.86
C SER A 187 -6.06 8.97 -17.43
N LEU A 188 -6.92 8.05 -17.86
CA LEU A 188 -6.74 6.61 -17.68
C LEU A 188 -7.24 5.86 -18.91
N SER A 189 -6.47 4.88 -19.37
CA SER A 189 -6.87 3.99 -20.46
C SER A 189 -8.15 3.23 -20.13
N ARG A 190 -9.09 3.15 -21.10
CA ARG A 190 -10.34 2.38 -20.94
C ARG A 190 -10.11 0.89 -20.66
N ARG A 191 -8.94 0.36 -21.00
CA ARG A 191 -8.57 -1.05 -20.77
C ARG A 191 -7.93 -1.32 -19.43
N ALA A 192 -7.61 -0.26 -18.65
CA ALA A 192 -6.87 -0.37 -17.40
C ALA A 192 -7.65 -1.08 -16.30
N VAL A 193 -8.96 -0.87 -16.27
CA VAL A 193 -9.85 -1.41 -15.22
C VAL A 193 -11.16 -1.91 -15.83
N LYS A 194 -11.87 -2.74 -15.08
CA LYS A 194 -13.21 -3.26 -15.45
C LYS A 194 -14.27 -2.66 -14.54
N GLU A 195 -15.48 -2.54 -15.05
CA GLU A 195 -16.64 -2.13 -14.25
C GLU A 195 -16.85 -3.03 -13.03
N HIS A 196 -17.36 -2.45 -11.96
CA HIS A 196 -17.66 -3.11 -10.68
C HIS A 196 -16.47 -3.67 -9.91
N GLN A 197 -15.23 -3.41 -10.37
CA GLN A 197 -14.04 -3.67 -9.57
C GLN A 197 -13.97 -2.73 -8.35
N ARG A 198 -13.16 -3.12 -7.39
CA ARG A 198 -12.93 -2.38 -6.15
C ARG A 198 -11.53 -1.80 -6.16
N ALA A 199 -11.43 -0.49 -6.06
CA ALA A 199 -10.16 0.25 -6.03
C ALA A 199 -9.78 0.68 -4.63
N LEU A 200 -8.51 0.56 -4.28
CA LEU A 200 -7.88 1.29 -3.19
C LEU A 200 -7.06 2.42 -3.82
N ILE A 201 -7.36 3.66 -3.48
CA ILE A 201 -6.56 4.82 -3.90
C ILE A 201 -5.42 5.00 -2.91
N VAL A 202 -4.19 5.03 -3.42
CA VAL A 202 -2.97 5.25 -2.62
C VAL A 202 -2.14 6.34 -3.26
N ASP A 203 -1.73 7.33 -2.45
CA ASP A 203 -0.85 8.40 -2.92
C ASP A 203 0.12 8.83 -1.82
N ASP A 204 1.12 9.65 -2.15
CA ASP A 204 2.11 10.08 -1.17
C ASP A 204 1.57 11.17 -0.24
N PHE A 205 0.83 12.15 -0.77
CA PHE A 205 0.53 13.36 -0.03
C PHE A 205 -0.91 13.86 -0.19
N LEU A 206 -1.53 14.19 0.93
CA LEU A 206 -2.87 14.76 0.98
C LEU A 206 -2.84 16.17 1.59
N ARG A 207 -3.03 17.21 0.76
CA ARG A 207 -3.18 18.59 1.23
C ARG A 207 -4.67 19.00 1.24
N GLY A 208 -5.19 19.48 0.15
CA GLY A 208 -6.61 19.88 0.03
C GLY A 208 -7.53 18.79 -0.53
N GLY A 209 -6.95 17.69 -1.00
CA GLY A 209 -7.68 16.53 -1.53
C GLY A 209 -8.21 16.69 -2.96
N GLY A 210 -7.72 17.67 -3.73
CA GLY A 210 -8.15 17.88 -5.12
C GLY A 210 -7.83 16.71 -6.02
N THR A 211 -6.57 16.26 -6.05
CA THR A 211 -6.12 15.10 -6.82
C THR A 211 -6.84 13.82 -6.40
N ALA A 212 -6.95 13.60 -5.08
CA ALA A 212 -7.68 12.45 -4.54
C ALA A 212 -9.16 12.46 -4.96
N ARG A 213 -9.81 13.63 -4.95
CA ARG A 213 -11.17 13.79 -5.45
C ARG A 213 -11.25 13.49 -6.95
N GLY A 214 -10.29 13.97 -7.74
CA GLY A 214 -10.18 13.63 -9.15
C GLY A 214 -10.07 12.12 -9.38
N MET A 215 -9.24 11.41 -8.61
CA MET A 215 -9.14 9.94 -8.70
C MET A 215 -10.47 9.24 -8.37
N VAL A 216 -11.20 9.71 -7.36
CA VAL A 216 -12.55 9.18 -7.04
C VAL A 216 -13.53 9.43 -8.18
N ASP A 217 -13.55 10.63 -8.75
CA ASP A 217 -14.44 10.97 -9.84
C ASP A 217 -14.07 10.20 -11.12
N LEU A 218 -12.77 10.00 -11.40
CA LEU A 218 -12.31 9.13 -12.49
C LEU A 218 -12.82 7.68 -12.32
N MET A 219 -12.77 7.12 -11.11
CA MET A 219 -13.29 5.77 -10.86
C MET A 219 -14.80 5.66 -11.06
N ARG A 220 -15.55 6.73 -10.81
CA ARG A 220 -16.99 6.77 -11.14
C ARG A 220 -17.27 6.67 -12.63
N GLU A 221 -16.44 7.33 -13.49
CA GLU A 221 -16.56 7.19 -14.95
C GLU A 221 -16.31 5.76 -15.45
N PHE A 222 -15.63 4.94 -14.66
CA PHE A 222 -15.42 3.51 -14.94
C PHE A 222 -16.39 2.57 -14.21
N ASN A 223 -17.38 3.09 -13.49
CA ASN A 223 -18.27 2.29 -12.63
C ASN A 223 -17.49 1.41 -11.62
N VAL A 224 -16.38 1.92 -11.09
CA VAL A 224 -15.51 1.26 -10.11
C VAL A 224 -15.82 1.75 -8.70
N ASN A 225 -15.86 0.82 -7.75
CA ASN A 225 -16.10 1.09 -6.33
C ASN A 225 -14.79 1.49 -5.63
N VAL A 226 -14.71 2.68 -5.04
CA VAL A 226 -13.57 3.08 -4.21
C VAL A 226 -13.78 2.61 -2.78
N LEU A 227 -12.96 1.66 -2.33
CA LEU A 227 -13.03 1.07 -0.98
C LEU A 227 -12.42 1.98 0.09
N GLY A 228 -11.46 2.80 -0.29
CA GLY A 228 -10.76 3.67 0.63
C GLY A 228 -9.71 4.51 -0.06
N LEU A 229 -9.19 5.45 0.71
CA LEU A 229 -8.14 6.38 0.30
C LEU A 229 -7.03 6.34 1.35
N ALA A 230 -5.80 6.09 0.91
CA ALA A 230 -4.64 5.92 1.77
C ALA A 230 -3.50 6.82 1.32
N PHE A 231 -2.82 7.45 2.28
CA PHE A 231 -1.74 8.39 2.02
C PHE A 231 -0.56 8.14 2.95
N VAL A 232 0.63 8.47 2.50
CA VAL A 232 1.79 8.49 3.40
C VAL A 232 1.63 9.62 4.40
N MET A 233 1.25 10.82 3.91
CA MET A 233 1.16 12.00 4.76
C MET A 233 -0.06 12.84 4.40
N ALA A 234 -0.71 13.42 5.42
CA ALA A 234 -1.75 14.42 5.25
C ALA A 234 -1.40 15.70 6.01
N THR A 235 -1.62 16.88 5.41
CA THR A 235 -1.46 18.14 6.13
C THR A 235 -2.63 18.36 7.10
N LYS A 236 -2.37 19.01 8.23
CA LYS A 236 -3.41 19.43 9.17
C LYS A 236 -4.30 20.52 8.55
N THR A 237 -3.72 21.43 7.80
CA THR A 237 -4.42 22.52 7.08
C THR A 237 -4.44 22.29 5.55
N PRO A 238 -5.55 22.53 4.87
CA PRO A 238 -6.87 22.92 5.41
C PRO A 238 -7.53 21.78 6.17
N GLU A 239 -8.24 22.09 7.26
CA GLU A 239 -8.94 21.10 8.07
C GLU A 239 -10.02 20.37 7.26
N LYS A 240 -10.81 21.13 6.50
CA LYS A 240 -11.83 20.57 5.60
C LYS A 240 -11.21 20.22 4.25
N LYS A 241 -11.04 18.93 3.99
CA LYS A 241 -10.59 18.41 2.70
C LYS A 241 -11.75 18.13 1.74
N ARG A 242 -11.43 17.98 0.45
CA ARG A 242 -12.43 17.67 -0.60
C ARG A 242 -12.87 16.19 -0.62
N ILE A 243 -12.29 15.39 0.24
CA ILE A 243 -12.58 13.97 0.44
C ILE A 243 -12.82 13.72 1.93
N SER A 244 -13.36 12.55 2.27
CA SER A 244 -13.58 12.11 3.65
C SER A 244 -13.31 10.62 3.78
N GLY A 245 -12.99 10.17 5.01
CA GLY A 245 -12.73 8.76 5.31
C GLY A 245 -11.35 8.29 4.85
N GLU A 246 -10.46 9.23 4.54
CA GLU A 246 -9.07 8.93 4.21
C GLU A 246 -8.28 8.47 5.43
N LYS A 247 -7.23 7.67 5.18
CA LYS A 247 -6.24 7.27 6.18
C LYS A 247 -4.85 7.66 5.69
N SER A 248 -4.16 8.48 6.46
CA SER A 248 -2.73 8.75 6.26
C SER A 248 -1.91 8.05 7.34
N LEU A 249 -0.66 7.73 7.04
CA LEU A 249 0.25 7.19 8.05
C LEU A 249 0.69 8.28 9.02
N MET A 250 0.91 9.49 8.49
CA MET A 250 1.42 10.63 9.24
C MET A 250 0.60 11.88 8.97
N THR A 251 0.61 12.80 9.92
CA THR A 251 0.07 14.15 9.79
C THR A 251 1.19 15.17 9.87
N LEU A 252 1.13 16.19 9.00
CA LEU A 252 2.10 17.28 8.91
C LEU A 252 1.44 18.60 9.30
N GLU A 253 2.10 19.33 10.17
CA GLU A 253 1.86 20.74 10.45
C GLU A 253 3.17 21.49 10.27
N VAL A 254 3.18 22.56 9.45
CA VAL A 254 4.34 23.44 9.34
C VAL A 254 4.02 24.69 10.13
N THR A 255 4.89 25.05 11.08
CA THR A 255 4.74 26.27 11.88
C THR A 255 5.19 27.46 11.03
N GLY A 256 4.40 28.55 11.07
CA GLY A 256 4.78 29.79 10.38
C GLY A 256 5.86 30.57 11.13
N GLY A 257 6.43 31.60 10.49
CA GLY A 257 7.39 32.52 11.07
C GLY A 257 8.74 32.55 10.37
N ASP A 258 9.74 33.21 10.98
CA ASP A 258 11.06 33.38 10.39
C ASP A 258 11.90 32.08 10.35
N SER A 259 11.50 31.07 11.13
CA SER A 259 12.13 29.75 11.15
C SER A 259 11.04 28.68 11.16
N PRO A 260 10.46 28.37 10.00
CA PRO A 260 9.38 27.38 9.92
C PRO A 260 9.90 25.99 10.29
N GLU A 261 9.12 25.26 11.06
CA GLU A 261 9.44 23.91 11.53
C GLU A 261 8.35 22.93 11.09
N ALA A 262 8.76 21.76 10.61
CA ALA A 262 7.86 20.66 10.32
C ALA A 262 7.60 19.86 11.60
N LEU A 263 6.33 19.75 11.97
CA LEU A 263 5.83 18.88 13.02
C LEU A 263 5.12 17.70 12.37
N VAL A 264 5.80 16.55 12.36
CA VAL A 264 5.22 15.30 11.82
C VAL A 264 4.85 14.39 12.98
N ARG A 265 3.63 13.84 12.92
CA ARG A 265 3.10 12.95 13.96
C ARG A 265 2.42 11.75 13.33
N PRO A 266 2.37 10.58 14.01
CA PRO A 266 1.51 9.49 13.59
C PRO A 266 0.05 9.94 13.48
N SER A 267 -0.68 9.39 12.53
CA SER A 267 -2.12 9.66 12.42
C SER A 267 -2.90 8.96 13.52
N ALA A 268 -3.96 9.60 14.02
CA ALA A 268 -4.75 9.14 15.17
C ALA A 268 -5.25 7.70 15.03
N TRP A 269 -5.64 7.27 13.83
CA TRP A 269 -6.12 5.92 13.61
C TRP A 269 -5.07 4.82 13.91
N LEU A 270 -3.78 5.15 13.87
CA LEU A 270 -2.69 4.24 14.28
C LEU A 270 -2.57 4.14 15.81
N GLU A 271 -3.05 5.13 16.56
CA GLU A 271 -2.97 5.19 18.03
C GLU A 271 -4.23 4.64 18.73
N GLU A 272 -5.36 4.55 18.01
CA GLU A 272 -6.60 3.99 18.54
C GLU A 272 -6.43 2.49 18.86
N THR A 273 -6.74 2.08 20.09
CA THR A 273 -6.81 0.67 20.48
C THR A 273 -8.12 0.07 19.94
N ARG A 274 -8.02 -0.92 19.04
CA ARG A 274 -9.19 -1.71 18.57
C ARG A 274 -9.45 -2.91 19.44
#